data_08799386046a886a88413740ecf29635
#
_entry.id   08799386046a886a88413740ecf29635
#
_cell.length_a   1.000
_cell.length_b   1.000
_cell.length_c   1.000
_cell.angle_alpha   90.00
_cell.angle_beta   90.00
_cell.angle_gamma   90.00
#
_symmetry.space_group_name_H-M   'P 1'
#
loop_
_entity.id
_entity.type
_entity.pdbx_description
1 polymer ?
#
loop_
_entity_poly.entity_id
_entity_poly.type
_entity_poly.pdbx_seq_one_letter_code
_entity_poly.pdbx_strand_id
1 'polypeptide(L)'
;MPTNPLEIPKQFPPFDLVRLLQTVFGPQKGEKTCILIDLDDPTQAKDFAFLKNPALTVQKYAHDIFYQGINNGAGKTLGLTGGDLYAYKKTGGSNLDMDDLAVDTKGNRLSLEKDIYPKYDIILCVSNIS
;
A
#
# COMPACT_ATOMS: atom_id res chain seq x y z
N MET A 1 -21.23 12.77 27.17
CA MET A 1 -20.77 12.25 26.96
C MET A 1 -20.21 11.66 27.53
N PRO A 2 -19.97 11.41 27.62
CA PRO A 2 -19.20 11.10 27.96
C PRO A 2 -18.50 10.56 27.95
N THR A 3 -18.19 10.96 28.41
CA THR A 3 -17.27 10.40 27.97
C THR A 3 -16.51 9.47 28.76
N ASN A 4 -16.88 8.30 28.67
CA ASN A 4 -16.11 7.16 29.05
C ASN A 4 -14.85 7.13 28.20
N PRO A 5 -13.65 7.07 28.78
CA PRO A 5 -12.44 7.00 27.99
C PRO A 5 -12.39 5.86 27.01
N LEU A 6 -13.07 4.75 27.30
CA LEU A 6 -13.11 3.63 26.41
C LEU A 6 -13.90 3.92 25.14
N GLU A 7 -14.65 5.00 25.14
CA GLU A 7 -15.40 5.41 23.97
C GLU A 7 -14.61 6.32 23.06
N ILE A 8 -13.44 6.74 23.46
CA ILE A 8 -12.65 7.65 22.66
C ILE A 8 -12.38 7.10 21.25
N PRO A 9 -12.05 5.81 21.06
CA PRO A 9 -11.87 5.29 19.71
C PRO A 9 -13.12 5.43 18.85
N LYS A 10 -14.29 5.35 19.44
CA LYS A 10 -15.54 5.51 18.72
C LYS A 10 -15.79 6.97 18.34
N GLN A 11 -15.19 7.87 19.08
CA GLN A 11 -15.36 9.30 18.87
C GLN A 11 -14.32 9.88 17.92
N PHE A 12 -13.26 9.14 17.65
CA PHE A 12 -12.29 9.56 16.67
C PHE A 12 -12.96 9.60 15.31
N PRO A 13 -12.63 10.58 14.49
CA PRO A 13 -13.14 10.59 13.14
C PRO A 13 -12.73 9.29 12.44
N PRO A 14 -13.53 8.83 11.49
CA PRO A 14 -13.12 7.70 10.68
C PRO A 14 -11.76 7.97 10.05
N PHE A 15 -11.02 6.90 9.77
CA PHE A 15 -9.74 7.04 9.09
C PHE A 15 -9.94 7.78 7.77
N ASP A 16 -9.19 8.86 7.60
CA ASP A 16 -9.30 9.70 6.42
C ASP A 16 -8.03 9.58 5.59
N LEU A 17 -8.10 8.73 4.58
CA LEU A 17 -6.96 8.48 3.71
C LEU A 17 -6.56 9.73 2.91
N VAL A 18 -7.53 10.51 2.47
CA VAL A 18 -7.24 11.75 1.74
C VAL A 18 -6.39 12.68 2.60
N ARG A 19 -6.81 12.87 3.84
CA ARG A 19 -6.08 13.75 4.75
C ARG A 19 -4.68 13.23 5.05
N LEU A 20 -4.56 11.92 5.25
CA LEU A 20 -3.26 11.30 5.50
C LEU A 20 -2.32 11.54 4.32
N LEU A 21 -2.77 11.27 3.12
CA LEU A 21 -1.95 11.43 1.94
C LEU A 21 -1.57 12.90 1.71
N GLN A 22 -2.48 13.82 1.95
CA GLN A 22 -2.18 15.24 1.83
C GLN A 22 -1.12 15.67 2.84
N THR A 23 -1.24 15.20 4.07
CA THR A 23 -0.33 15.59 5.15
C THR A 23 1.07 15.04 4.93
N VAL A 24 1.18 13.79 4.52
CA VAL A 24 2.47 13.10 4.41
C VAL A 24 3.17 13.44 3.10
N PHE A 25 2.46 13.46 2.00
CA PHE A 25 3.07 13.55 0.67
C PHE A 25 2.83 14.88 -0.05
N GLY A 26 1.79 15.63 0.31
CA GLY A 26 1.43 16.84 -0.41
C GLY A 26 1.26 16.57 -1.90
N PRO A 27 0.44 15.57 -2.29
CA PRO A 27 0.41 15.13 -3.69
C PRO A 27 -0.10 16.19 -4.63
N GLN A 28 0.42 16.15 -5.85
CA GLN A 28 0.01 17.04 -6.92
C GLN A 28 -0.92 16.30 -7.87
N LYS A 29 -1.83 17.04 -8.48
CA LYS A 29 -2.75 16.47 -9.45
C LYS A 29 -1.99 15.83 -10.60
N GLY A 30 -2.37 14.61 -10.94
CA GLY A 30 -1.74 13.86 -12.03
C GLY A 30 -0.58 12.98 -11.60
N GLU A 31 -0.15 13.05 -10.34
CA GLU A 31 0.92 12.18 -9.89
C GLU A 31 0.46 10.73 -9.85
N LYS A 32 1.39 9.83 -10.17
CA LYS A 32 1.11 8.40 -10.28
C LYS A 32 1.55 7.69 -9.01
N THR A 33 0.67 6.87 -8.46
CA THR A 33 0.84 6.23 -7.15
C THR A 33 0.83 4.72 -7.27
N CYS A 34 1.63 4.04 -6.44
CA CYS A 34 1.49 2.60 -6.25
C CYS A 34 1.67 2.23 -4.78
N ILE A 35 1.26 1.01 -4.45
CA ILE A 35 1.42 0.44 -3.11
C ILE A 35 2.35 -0.76 -3.24
N LEU A 36 3.39 -0.79 -2.39
CA LEU A 36 4.30 -1.93 -2.31
C LEU A 36 4.08 -2.66 -0.99
N ILE A 37 3.94 -3.98 -1.07
CA ILE A 37 3.85 -4.82 0.12
C ILE A 37 4.94 -5.89 0.08
N ASP A 38 5.33 -6.37 1.25
CA ASP A 38 6.30 -7.45 1.36
C ASP A 38 5.57 -8.78 1.54
N LEU A 39 6.04 -9.81 0.85
CA LEU A 39 5.51 -11.17 0.98
C LEU A 39 6.66 -12.15 1.00
N ASP A 40 6.51 -13.26 1.73
CA ASP A 40 7.48 -14.35 1.64
C ASP A 40 7.53 -14.91 0.22
N ASP A 41 6.37 -14.95 -0.42
CA ASP A 41 6.24 -15.37 -1.81
C ASP A 41 5.49 -14.28 -2.58
N PRO A 42 6.21 -13.43 -3.33
CA PRO A 42 5.57 -12.34 -4.08
C PRO A 42 4.54 -12.79 -5.12
N THR A 43 4.61 -14.05 -5.57
CA THR A 43 3.62 -14.55 -6.53
C THR A 43 2.21 -14.58 -5.93
N GLN A 44 2.08 -14.51 -4.61
CA GLN A 44 0.79 -14.42 -3.94
C GLN A 44 0.10 -13.08 -4.15
N ALA A 45 0.73 -12.13 -4.82
CA ALA A 45 0.05 -10.91 -5.25
C ALA A 45 -0.98 -11.21 -6.34
N LYS A 46 -0.76 -12.24 -7.13
CA LYS A 46 -1.68 -12.59 -8.21
C LYS A 46 -3.07 -12.87 -7.67
N ASP A 47 -4.05 -12.15 -8.22
CA ASP A 47 -5.45 -12.25 -7.83
C ASP A 47 -5.65 -12.04 -6.32
N PHE A 48 -4.73 -11.29 -5.69
CA PHE A 48 -4.77 -10.99 -4.25
C PHE A 48 -4.79 -12.24 -3.39
N ALA A 49 -4.07 -13.27 -3.80
CA ALA A 49 -4.05 -14.55 -3.08
C ALA A 49 -3.57 -14.40 -1.64
N PHE A 50 -2.69 -13.42 -1.36
CA PHE A 50 -2.19 -13.19 -0.02
C PHE A 50 -3.30 -12.86 0.99
N LEU A 51 -4.45 -12.39 0.53
CA LEU A 51 -5.57 -12.07 1.43
C LEU A 51 -6.17 -13.31 2.09
N LYS A 52 -5.87 -14.50 1.56
CA LYS A 52 -6.34 -15.75 2.15
C LYS A 52 -5.54 -16.16 3.38
N ASN A 53 -4.40 -15.54 3.62
CA ASN A 53 -3.55 -15.85 4.77
C ASN A 53 -3.85 -14.87 5.92
N PRO A 54 -4.50 -15.32 6.99
CA PRO A 54 -4.89 -14.41 8.08
C PRO A 54 -3.71 -13.88 8.88
N ALA A 55 -2.51 -14.45 8.71
CA ALA A 55 -1.33 -13.94 9.41
C ALA A 55 -0.77 -12.67 8.76
N LEU A 56 -1.15 -12.38 7.52
CA LEU A 56 -0.64 -11.21 6.79
C LEU A 56 -1.51 -9.98 7.05
N THR A 57 -1.53 -9.54 8.32
CA THR A 57 -2.40 -8.44 8.75
C THR A 57 -2.00 -7.10 8.17
N VAL A 58 -0.70 -6.82 8.08
CA VAL A 58 -0.20 -5.57 7.52
C VAL A 58 -0.52 -5.49 6.03
N GLN A 59 -0.31 -6.58 5.31
CA GLN A 59 -0.57 -6.64 3.88
C GLN A 59 -2.07 -6.52 3.59
N LYS A 60 -2.91 -7.13 4.44
CA LYS A 60 -4.35 -6.98 4.32
C LYS A 60 -4.76 -5.52 4.56
N TYR A 61 -4.15 -4.87 5.53
CA TYR A 61 -4.41 -3.45 5.80
C TYR A 61 -4.02 -2.60 4.59
N ALA A 62 -2.88 -2.89 3.98
CA ALA A 62 -2.45 -2.18 2.78
C ALA A 62 -3.48 -2.30 1.67
N HIS A 63 -4.05 -3.49 1.49
CA HIS A 63 -5.08 -3.71 0.50
C HIS A 63 -6.38 -2.99 0.86
N ASP A 64 -6.88 -3.22 2.09
CA ASP A 64 -8.21 -2.73 2.46
C ASP A 64 -8.27 -1.22 2.58
N ILE A 65 -7.21 -0.60 3.09
CA ILE A 65 -7.19 0.83 3.34
C ILE A 65 -6.57 1.60 2.18
N PHE A 66 -5.35 1.25 1.80
CA PHE A 66 -4.62 2.05 0.80
C PHE A 66 -5.01 1.71 -0.62
N TYR A 67 -4.97 0.45 -0.99
CA TYR A 67 -5.29 0.07 -2.36
C TYR A 67 -6.74 0.36 -2.68
N GLN A 68 -7.66 -0.13 -1.89
CA GLN A 68 -9.09 0.12 -2.13
C GLN A 68 -9.45 1.57 -1.92
N GLY A 69 -8.87 2.22 -0.91
CA GLY A 69 -9.16 3.63 -0.65
C GLY A 69 -8.76 4.52 -1.82
N ILE A 70 -7.57 4.32 -2.35
CA ILE A 70 -7.11 5.11 -3.49
C ILE A 70 -7.97 4.83 -4.72
N ASN A 71 -8.26 3.57 -4.99
CA ASN A 71 -9.01 3.20 -6.20
C ASN A 71 -10.51 3.51 -6.11
N ASN A 72 -11.05 3.65 -4.90
CA ASN A 72 -12.49 3.87 -4.71
C ASN A 72 -12.86 5.31 -4.35
N GLY A 73 -11.91 6.23 -4.33
CA GLY A 73 -12.28 7.62 -4.05
C GLY A 73 -11.13 8.56 -3.76
N ALA A 74 -10.19 8.18 -2.89
CA ALA A 74 -9.13 9.09 -2.47
C ALA A 74 -8.25 9.52 -3.65
N GLY A 75 -7.92 8.60 -4.54
CA GLY A 75 -7.14 8.95 -5.72
C GLY A 75 -7.81 9.98 -6.58
N LYS A 76 -9.10 9.80 -6.82
CA LYS A 76 -9.88 10.74 -7.62
C LYS A 76 -9.96 12.11 -6.92
N THR A 77 -10.20 12.10 -5.62
CA THR A 77 -10.30 13.35 -4.85
C THR A 77 -9.00 14.14 -4.93
N LEU A 78 -7.86 13.47 -4.87
CA LEU A 78 -6.56 14.11 -4.92
C LEU A 78 -6.02 14.30 -6.33
N GLY A 79 -6.72 13.79 -7.33
CA GLY A 79 -6.27 13.87 -8.71
C GLY A 79 -5.13 12.92 -9.03
N LEU A 80 -4.97 11.85 -8.26
CA LEU A 80 -3.91 10.89 -8.47
C LEU A 80 -4.27 9.87 -9.56
N THR A 81 -3.24 9.30 -10.17
CA THR A 81 -3.40 8.21 -11.14
C THR A 81 -2.67 6.98 -10.61
N GLY A 82 -2.80 5.86 -11.32
CA GLY A 82 -2.17 4.61 -10.91
C GLY A 82 -3.01 3.87 -9.88
N GLY A 83 -2.49 3.78 -8.65
CA GLY A 83 -3.16 3.02 -7.61
C GLY A 83 -2.92 1.53 -7.72
N ASP A 84 -1.81 1.13 -8.36
CA ASP A 84 -1.46 -0.28 -8.55
C ASP A 84 -0.82 -0.84 -7.30
N LEU A 85 -0.97 -2.15 -7.11
CA LEU A 85 -0.35 -2.86 -5.99
C LEU A 85 0.68 -3.86 -6.51
N TYR A 86 1.84 -3.86 -5.89
CA TYR A 86 2.92 -4.79 -6.20
C TYR A 86 3.44 -5.42 -4.93
N ALA A 87 3.94 -6.65 -5.05
CA ALA A 87 4.58 -7.33 -3.94
C ALA A 87 6.06 -7.58 -4.26
N TYR A 88 6.90 -7.42 -3.26
CA TYR A 88 8.30 -7.79 -3.35
C TYR A 88 8.62 -8.79 -2.25
N LYS A 89 9.76 -9.47 -2.39
CA LYS A 89 10.11 -10.52 -1.43
C LYS A 89 10.59 -9.90 -0.12
N LYS A 90 10.06 -10.42 0.98
CA LYS A 90 10.44 -10.01 2.31
C LYS A 90 11.94 -10.22 2.53
N THR A 91 12.62 -9.20 3.03
CA THR A 91 14.08 -9.20 3.12
C THR A 91 14.64 -9.69 4.45
N GLY A 92 13.78 -9.90 5.42
CA GLY A 92 14.27 -10.25 6.76
C GLY A 92 14.92 -9.09 7.50
N GLY A 93 14.74 -7.88 7.00
CA GLY A 93 15.26 -6.68 7.66
C GLY A 93 16.53 -6.12 7.05
N SER A 94 17.07 -6.73 5.98
CA SER A 94 18.25 -6.22 5.31
C SER A 94 17.91 -5.72 3.91
N ASN A 95 18.14 -4.45 3.66
CA ASN A 95 17.94 -3.88 2.34
C ASN A 95 19.04 -4.28 1.35
N LEU A 96 20.18 -4.73 1.87
CA LEU A 96 21.28 -5.13 1.01
C LEU A 96 20.97 -6.40 0.22
N ASP A 97 20.08 -7.23 0.78
CA ASP A 97 19.70 -8.48 0.14
C ASP A 97 18.35 -8.38 -0.55
N MET A 98 17.86 -7.16 -0.74
CA MET A 98 16.57 -6.95 -1.37
C MET A 98 16.62 -7.37 -2.84
N ASP A 99 15.70 -8.27 -3.20
CA ASP A 99 15.55 -8.71 -4.56
C ASP A 99 14.89 -7.60 -5.37
N ASP A 100 15.35 -7.42 -6.61
CA ASP A 100 14.75 -6.41 -7.50
C ASP A 100 13.40 -6.83 -8.06
N LEU A 101 12.96 -8.03 -7.76
CA LEU A 101 11.72 -8.59 -8.28
C LEU A 101 10.50 -8.00 -7.59
N ALA A 102 9.54 -7.59 -8.39
CA ALA A 102 8.19 -7.30 -7.92
C ALA A 102 7.19 -8.08 -8.77
N VAL A 103 6.02 -8.37 -8.19
CA VAL A 103 4.95 -9.08 -8.89
C VAL A 103 3.68 -8.24 -8.77
N ASP A 104 2.99 -8.06 -9.89
CA ASP A 104 1.73 -7.32 -9.89
C ASP A 104 0.55 -8.24 -9.58
N THR A 105 -0.65 -7.69 -9.56
CA THR A 105 -1.85 -8.45 -9.21
C THR A 105 -2.31 -9.40 -10.33
N LYS A 106 -1.68 -9.32 -11.48
CA LYS A 106 -1.94 -10.25 -12.59
C LYS A 106 -0.90 -11.37 -12.67
N GLY A 107 0.11 -11.31 -11.79
CA GLY A 107 1.17 -12.30 -11.75
C GLY A 107 2.38 -11.97 -12.63
N ASN A 108 2.43 -10.78 -13.20
CA ASN A 108 3.57 -10.37 -14.01
C ASN A 108 4.77 -10.02 -13.12
N ARG A 109 5.95 -10.38 -13.56
CA ARG A 109 7.19 -10.08 -12.87
C ARG A 109 7.80 -8.80 -13.42
N LEU A 110 8.22 -7.92 -12.53
CA LEU A 110 8.71 -6.60 -12.88
C LEU A 110 9.97 -6.30 -12.08
N SER A 111 10.76 -5.33 -12.57
CA SER A 111 11.91 -4.83 -11.85
C SER A 111 11.50 -3.62 -11.03
N LEU A 112 11.85 -3.60 -9.74
CA LEU A 112 11.60 -2.42 -8.91
C LEU A 112 12.33 -1.20 -9.47
N GLU A 113 13.60 -1.37 -9.83
CA GLU A 113 14.42 -0.25 -10.28
C GLU A 113 14.07 0.24 -11.68
N LYS A 114 13.71 -0.67 -12.58
CA LYS A 114 13.48 -0.32 -13.98
C LYS A 114 12.03 -0.04 -14.30
N ASP A 115 11.13 -0.78 -13.68
CA ASP A 115 9.71 -0.76 -14.07
C ASP A 115 8.83 -0.01 -13.08
N ILE A 116 9.22 0.07 -11.81
CA ILE A 116 8.38 0.64 -10.77
C ILE A 116 8.86 2.01 -10.32
N TYR A 117 10.09 2.10 -9.80
CA TYR A 117 10.55 3.36 -9.24
C TYR A 117 10.51 4.52 -10.24
N PRO A 118 10.92 4.35 -11.50
CA PRO A 118 10.85 5.46 -12.45
C PRO A 118 9.44 5.81 -12.90
N LYS A 119 8.49 4.88 -12.73
CA LYS A 119 7.15 5.04 -13.26
C LYS A 119 6.22 5.79 -12.32
N TYR A 120 6.49 5.76 -11.02
CA TYR A 120 5.57 6.30 -10.01
C TYR A 120 6.19 7.49 -9.30
N ASP A 121 5.34 8.47 -9.02
CA ASP A 121 5.73 9.68 -8.27
C ASP A 121 5.61 9.46 -6.78
N ILE A 122 4.65 8.63 -6.36
CA ILE A 122 4.40 8.32 -4.95
C ILE A 122 4.37 6.82 -4.78
N ILE A 123 5.21 6.30 -3.90
CA ILE A 123 5.28 4.88 -3.61
C ILE A 123 4.99 4.67 -2.13
N LEU A 124 3.87 4.01 -1.85
CA LEU A 124 3.46 3.71 -0.48
C LEU A 124 3.96 2.31 -0.12
N CYS A 125 5.02 2.26 0.65
CA CYS A 125 5.58 0.98 1.07
C CYS A 125 4.98 0.59 2.42
N VAL A 126 4.17 -0.46 2.43
CA VAL A 126 3.49 -0.94 3.63
C VAL A 126 3.98 -2.34 3.92
N SER A 127 4.85 -2.47 4.90
CA SER A 127 5.51 -3.73 5.18
C SER A 127 5.62 -3.99 6.69
N ASN A 128 5.82 -5.27 7.04
CA ASN A 128 6.05 -5.65 8.43
C ASN A 128 7.40 -5.17 8.94
N ILE A 129 8.36 -5.06 8.05
CA ILE A 129 9.73 -4.67 8.38
C ILE A 129 10.06 -3.45 7.58
N SER A 130 10.34 -2.40 8.27
CA SER A 130 10.71 -1.15 7.65
C SER A 130 12.20 -0.93 7.63
#